data_eea54006d42c3e423ca6bd5868ed224b
#
_entry.id   eea54006d42c3e423ca6bd5868ed224b
#
_cell.length_a   1.000
_cell.length_b   1.000
_cell.length_c   1.000
_cell.angle_alpha   90.00
_cell.angle_beta   90.00
_cell.angle_gamma   90.00
#
_symmetry.space_group_name_H-M   'P 1'
#
loop_
_entity.id
_entity.type
_entity.pdbx_description
1 polymer ?
#
loop_
_entity_poly.entity_id
_entity_poly.type
_entity_poly.pdbx_seq_one_letter_code
_entity_poly.pdbx_strand_id
1 'polypeptide(L)'
;NMGETVIEGLEANTTIGWVFTDTTEEAIDGVYSGDYYAALIMPEDFTEDMVSFLADEMEHPEITYYTNEKKNAIAPKITDKAKTAVQQTVNTQFISTLIKSCMQVSDGLLDSSVLEEETGSSNVIDMLIGKLEEADADLAVYENLLDSLMSVSGNAASTTNQFSAVYPDMKSAITSGQSAMGNLQNVTGTGLASLGTISKGLSATFGGISNALGSIAKALDTSNGNLSQLSATLASANISLSGTKDAITDMRGVIGGRLERLNQMKGEEGYEILSKLLAHDPEEIGSFMASPVEIETEAVYEVDTYGSSMAPFYTVLALWVGGLILVAIIHTKVEMEPSFKNAKPHQQFFGRYITFFLIAQVQALITVLGDLYFIGIECAHPFLFWLAASCCSFVFGFLMYALTAAFGNIGEGIAIIIMVIQVAGAGCTFPIETLPKVFQVFYQFQPFKYAMGAMKEAVAGMYRDDYWKDLAILLSYTVISLIVGLVLAVPFRKLNHILEESKEKSGVML
;
A
#
# COMPACT_ATOMS: atom_id res chain seq x y z
N ASN A 1 -26.63 -11.01 -5.66
CA ASN A 1 -26.13 -9.64 -5.74
C ASN A 1 -24.59 -9.69 -5.93
N MET A 2 -24.09 -9.14 -7.04
CA MET A 2 -22.64 -9.18 -7.34
C MET A 2 -21.82 -8.42 -6.30
N GLY A 3 -22.34 -7.27 -5.82
CA GLY A 3 -21.67 -6.49 -4.78
C GLY A 3 -21.47 -7.27 -3.48
N GLU A 4 -22.47 -8.03 -3.02
CA GLU A 4 -22.33 -8.88 -1.82
C GLU A 4 -21.24 -9.94 -1.99
N THR A 5 -21.17 -10.56 -3.15
CA THR A 5 -20.13 -11.58 -3.43
C THR A 5 -18.72 -10.99 -3.43
N VAL A 6 -18.58 -9.74 -3.87
CA VAL A 6 -17.29 -9.01 -3.79
C VAL A 6 -16.94 -8.73 -2.34
N ILE A 7 -17.90 -8.25 -1.53
CA ILE A 7 -17.72 -7.99 -0.10
C ILE A 7 -17.32 -9.26 0.64
N GLU A 8 -18.01 -10.38 0.42
CA GLU A 8 -17.64 -11.69 0.99
C GLU A 8 -16.20 -12.11 0.61
N GLY A 9 -15.81 -11.85 -0.64
CA GLY A 9 -14.45 -12.10 -1.11
C GLY A 9 -13.40 -11.23 -0.40
N LEU A 10 -13.74 -10.00 -0.07
CA LEU A 10 -12.86 -9.08 0.68
C LEU A 10 -12.81 -9.47 2.17
N GLU A 11 -13.92 -9.87 2.77
CA GLU A 11 -13.97 -10.38 4.15
C GLU A 11 -13.08 -11.62 4.35
N ALA A 12 -13.04 -12.49 3.34
CA ALA A 12 -12.18 -13.67 3.35
C ALA A 12 -10.69 -13.35 3.19
N ASN A 13 -10.35 -12.13 2.77
CA ASN A 13 -8.96 -11.69 2.57
C ASN A 13 -8.31 -11.29 3.89
N THR A 14 -7.38 -12.10 4.38
CA THR A 14 -6.63 -11.87 5.63
C THR A 14 -5.31 -11.09 5.44
N THR A 15 -4.98 -10.72 4.21
CA THR A 15 -3.70 -10.03 3.88
C THR A 15 -3.75 -8.56 4.27
N ILE A 16 -4.94 -7.98 4.27
CA ILE A 16 -5.21 -6.58 4.58
C ILE A 16 -6.25 -6.54 5.70
N GLY A 17 -6.09 -5.61 6.63
CA GLY A 17 -7.07 -5.36 7.69
C GLY A 17 -8.25 -4.56 7.14
N TRP A 18 -9.25 -5.26 6.62
CA TRP A 18 -10.49 -4.64 6.17
C TRP A 18 -11.36 -4.21 7.35
N VAL A 19 -11.92 -3.02 7.25
CA VAL A 19 -12.92 -2.48 8.17
C VAL A 19 -14.13 -2.09 7.34
N PHE A 20 -15.26 -2.75 7.59
CA PHE A 20 -16.53 -2.43 6.93
C PHE A 20 -17.27 -1.42 7.78
N THR A 21 -17.64 -0.30 7.20
CA THR A 21 -18.36 0.80 7.86
C THR A 21 -19.83 0.77 7.48
N ASP A 22 -20.68 1.31 8.35
CA ASP A 22 -22.13 1.35 8.09
C ASP A 22 -22.52 2.43 7.09
N THR A 23 -21.67 3.46 6.90
CA THR A 23 -21.92 4.57 5.99
C THR A 23 -20.69 4.96 5.19
N THR A 24 -20.92 5.48 3.99
CA THR A 24 -19.87 6.01 3.11
C THR A 24 -19.14 7.19 3.75
N GLU A 25 -19.87 8.07 4.45
CA GLU A 25 -19.28 9.23 5.13
C GLU A 25 -18.31 8.82 6.23
N GLU A 26 -18.60 7.75 6.97
CA GLU A 26 -17.70 7.21 8.00
C GLU A 26 -16.41 6.68 7.38
N ALA A 27 -16.50 5.95 6.28
CA ALA A 27 -15.34 5.46 5.55
C ALA A 27 -14.45 6.61 5.06
N ILE A 28 -15.05 7.61 4.43
CA ILE A 28 -14.34 8.78 3.90
C ILE A 28 -13.72 9.62 5.04
N ASP A 29 -14.48 9.93 6.10
CA ASP A 29 -13.95 10.70 7.25
C ASP A 29 -12.81 9.94 7.93
N GLY A 30 -12.88 8.61 7.99
CA GLY A 30 -11.79 7.75 8.48
C GLY A 30 -10.50 7.84 7.66
N VAL A 31 -10.60 8.10 6.35
CA VAL A 31 -9.44 8.38 5.50
C VAL A 31 -8.93 9.80 5.76
N TYR A 32 -9.82 10.79 5.87
CA TYR A 32 -9.42 12.17 6.18
C TYR A 32 -8.76 12.31 7.55
N SER A 33 -9.30 11.62 8.58
CA SER A 33 -8.71 11.59 9.94
C SER A 33 -7.39 10.83 9.99
N GLY A 34 -7.13 9.97 9.01
CA GLY A 34 -5.98 9.06 9.01
C GLY A 34 -6.19 7.82 9.91
N ASP A 35 -7.41 7.51 10.34
CA ASP A 35 -7.73 6.24 10.99
C ASP A 35 -7.57 5.10 10.01
N TYR A 36 -7.99 5.32 8.74
CA TYR A 36 -7.77 4.40 7.63
C TYR A 36 -6.70 4.94 6.67
N TYR A 37 -6.02 4.05 5.98
CA TYR A 37 -5.05 4.39 4.93
C TYR A 37 -5.72 4.65 3.59
N ALA A 38 -6.82 3.97 3.35
CA ALA A 38 -7.63 4.11 2.14
C ALA A 38 -9.05 3.65 2.43
N ALA A 39 -10.01 4.07 1.59
CA ALA A 39 -11.38 3.56 1.57
C ALA A 39 -11.78 3.22 0.14
N LEU A 40 -12.59 2.19 0.00
CA LEU A 40 -13.22 1.77 -1.24
C LEU A 40 -14.71 2.02 -1.11
N ILE A 41 -15.26 2.80 -2.02
CA ILE A 41 -16.68 3.08 -2.08
C ILE A 41 -17.25 2.40 -3.31
N MET A 42 -18.15 1.47 -3.07
CA MET A 42 -18.87 0.76 -4.11
C MET A 42 -20.21 1.48 -4.35
N PRO A 43 -20.55 1.84 -5.58
CA PRO A 43 -21.81 2.52 -5.88
C PRO A 43 -23.02 1.60 -5.64
N GLU A 44 -24.19 2.18 -5.40
CA GLU A 44 -25.44 1.42 -5.14
C GLU A 44 -25.89 0.64 -6.38
N ASP A 45 -25.67 1.18 -7.57
CA ASP A 45 -25.98 0.62 -8.88
C ASP A 45 -24.92 -0.37 -9.41
N PHE A 46 -23.86 -0.63 -8.63
CA PHE A 46 -22.75 -1.52 -9.02
C PHE A 46 -23.21 -2.82 -9.69
N THR A 47 -24.25 -3.47 -9.18
CA THR A 47 -24.75 -4.72 -9.75
C THR A 47 -25.51 -4.50 -11.05
N GLU A 48 -26.22 -3.37 -11.20
CA GLU A 48 -26.96 -2.99 -12.40
C GLU A 48 -25.97 -2.66 -13.53
N ASP A 49 -24.96 -1.85 -13.26
CA ASP A 49 -23.91 -1.50 -14.21
C ASP A 49 -23.09 -2.72 -14.63
N MET A 50 -22.78 -3.62 -13.69
CA MET A 50 -22.06 -4.86 -13.99
C MET A 50 -22.80 -5.78 -14.98
N VAL A 51 -24.12 -5.68 -15.08
CA VAL A 51 -24.93 -6.46 -16.02
C VAL A 51 -25.41 -5.64 -17.23
N SER A 52 -25.05 -4.37 -17.30
CA SER A 52 -25.44 -3.43 -18.38
C SER A 52 -24.96 -3.89 -19.77
N PHE A 53 -23.91 -4.73 -19.85
CA PHE A 53 -23.46 -5.33 -21.11
C PHE A 53 -24.54 -6.17 -21.81
N LEU A 54 -25.66 -6.47 -21.14
CA LEU A 54 -26.86 -7.11 -21.71
C LEU A 54 -27.91 -6.09 -22.16
N ALA A 55 -27.74 -4.81 -21.85
CA ALA A 55 -28.61 -3.70 -22.21
C ALA A 55 -28.10 -2.95 -23.45
N ASP A 56 -28.91 -2.03 -24.00
CA ASP A 56 -28.55 -1.24 -25.18
C ASP A 56 -27.43 -0.21 -24.89
N GLU A 57 -27.29 0.24 -23.64
CA GLU A 57 -26.22 1.13 -23.18
C GLU A 57 -25.37 0.38 -22.13
N MET A 58 -24.06 0.33 -22.37
CA MET A 58 -23.09 -0.31 -21.46
C MET A 58 -22.49 0.75 -20.57
N GLU A 59 -22.65 0.60 -19.27
CA GLU A 59 -22.04 1.46 -18.25
C GLU A 59 -21.08 0.62 -17.39
N HIS A 60 -19.85 1.13 -17.19
CA HIS A 60 -18.89 0.50 -16.29
C HIS A 60 -19.15 0.97 -14.85
N PRO A 61 -19.34 0.06 -13.89
CA PRO A 61 -19.40 0.46 -12.49
C PRO A 61 -18.07 1.09 -12.07
N GLU A 62 -18.18 2.25 -11.45
CA GLU A 62 -17.05 3.04 -10.99
C GLU A 62 -16.87 2.90 -9.47
N ILE A 63 -15.81 2.20 -9.04
CA ILE A 63 -15.44 2.11 -7.62
C ILE A 63 -14.55 3.30 -7.30
N THR A 64 -14.97 4.14 -6.38
CA THR A 64 -14.13 5.25 -5.90
C THR A 64 -13.16 4.77 -4.82
N TYR A 65 -11.88 5.02 -5.04
CA TYR A 65 -10.79 4.65 -4.14
C TYR A 65 -10.14 5.89 -3.53
N TYR A 66 -10.49 6.18 -2.27
CA TYR A 66 -9.89 7.27 -1.50
C TYR A 66 -8.57 6.81 -0.87
N THR A 67 -7.52 7.61 -0.98
CA THR A 67 -6.22 7.30 -0.37
C THR A 67 -5.65 8.50 0.39
N ASN A 68 -5.05 8.23 1.56
CA ASN A 68 -4.41 9.25 2.39
C ASN A 68 -2.88 9.19 2.26
N GLU A 69 -2.31 10.08 1.44
CA GLU A 69 -0.87 10.16 1.21
C GLU A 69 -0.11 10.87 2.35
N LYS A 70 -0.82 11.68 3.14
CA LYS A 70 -0.28 12.38 4.31
C LYS A 70 0.12 11.41 5.43
N LYS A 71 -0.66 10.35 5.65
CA LYS A 71 -0.46 9.44 6.78
C LYS A 71 0.88 8.73 6.71
N ASN A 72 1.22 8.16 5.54
CA ASN A 72 2.49 7.46 5.33
C ASN A 72 2.87 7.45 3.84
N ALA A 73 4.11 7.81 3.53
CA ALA A 73 4.62 7.89 2.15
C ALA A 73 4.62 6.55 1.37
N ILE A 74 4.58 5.42 2.08
CA ILE A 74 4.60 4.07 1.48
C ILE A 74 3.20 3.45 1.48
N ALA A 75 2.29 3.95 2.33
CA ALA A 75 0.93 3.43 2.42
C ALA A 75 0.22 3.39 1.05
N PRO A 76 0.27 4.41 0.19
CA PRO A 76 -0.32 4.35 -1.14
C PRO A 76 0.16 3.16 -1.95
N LYS A 77 1.46 2.84 -1.90
CA LYS A 77 2.01 1.66 -2.62
C LYS A 77 1.54 0.31 -2.06
N ILE A 78 1.20 0.26 -0.77
CA ILE A 78 0.64 -0.94 -0.14
C ILE A 78 -0.84 -1.05 -0.50
N THR A 79 -1.56 0.05 -0.43
CA THR A 79 -3.00 0.10 -0.74
C THR A 79 -3.28 -0.01 -2.24
N ASP A 80 -2.36 0.42 -3.13
CA ASP A 80 -2.44 0.15 -4.57
C ASP A 80 -2.41 -1.35 -4.90
N LYS A 81 -1.69 -2.14 -4.10
CA LYS A 81 -1.76 -3.60 -4.21
C LYS A 81 -3.13 -4.14 -3.78
N ALA A 82 -3.73 -3.52 -2.76
CA ALA A 82 -5.10 -3.83 -2.36
C ALA A 82 -6.10 -3.50 -3.47
N LYS A 83 -5.99 -2.30 -4.06
CA LYS A 83 -6.75 -1.87 -5.23
C LYS A 83 -6.66 -2.90 -6.37
N THR A 84 -5.44 -3.30 -6.72
CA THR A 84 -5.20 -4.30 -7.76
C THR A 84 -5.80 -5.66 -7.41
N ALA A 85 -5.70 -6.10 -6.15
CA ALA A 85 -6.29 -7.35 -5.69
C ALA A 85 -7.82 -7.31 -5.72
N VAL A 86 -8.43 -6.18 -5.35
CA VAL A 86 -9.88 -5.96 -5.46
C VAL A 86 -10.31 -6.02 -6.93
N GLN A 87 -9.65 -5.29 -7.80
CA GLN A 87 -9.95 -5.29 -9.23
C GLN A 87 -9.85 -6.71 -9.82
N GLN A 88 -8.83 -7.47 -9.46
CA GLN A 88 -8.69 -8.87 -9.87
C GLN A 88 -9.78 -9.77 -9.30
N THR A 89 -10.15 -9.57 -8.03
CA THR A 89 -11.24 -10.33 -7.40
C THR A 89 -12.56 -10.05 -8.09
N VAL A 90 -12.88 -8.78 -8.34
CA VAL A 90 -14.09 -8.36 -9.05
C VAL A 90 -14.11 -8.93 -10.46
N ASN A 91 -13.02 -8.80 -11.21
CA ASN A 91 -12.91 -9.33 -12.56
C ASN A 91 -13.10 -10.85 -12.60
N THR A 92 -12.51 -11.57 -11.65
CA THR A 92 -12.62 -13.03 -11.56
C THR A 92 -14.05 -13.45 -11.21
N GLN A 93 -14.67 -12.78 -10.25
CA GLN A 93 -16.06 -13.01 -9.83
C GLN A 93 -17.03 -12.68 -10.96
N PHE A 94 -16.81 -11.55 -11.65
CA PHE A 94 -17.60 -11.14 -12.80
C PHE A 94 -17.58 -12.20 -13.90
N ILE A 95 -16.39 -12.63 -14.33
CA ILE A 95 -16.22 -13.64 -15.36
C ILE A 95 -16.90 -14.94 -14.95
N SER A 96 -16.72 -15.38 -13.67
CA SER A 96 -17.36 -16.58 -13.14
C SER A 96 -18.89 -16.48 -13.15
N THR A 97 -19.43 -15.34 -12.71
CA THR A 97 -20.88 -15.08 -12.64
C THR A 97 -21.48 -14.95 -14.02
N LEU A 98 -20.79 -14.25 -14.93
CA LEU A 98 -21.20 -14.12 -16.32
C LEU A 98 -21.27 -15.49 -17.02
N ILE A 99 -20.26 -16.32 -16.81
CA ILE A 99 -20.25 -17.68 -17.33
C ILE A 99 -21.43 -18.47 -16.78
N LYS A 100 -21.73 -18.39 -15.47
CA LYS A 100 -22.87 -19.05 -14.84
C LYS A 100 -24.20 -18.52 -15.39
N SER A 101 -24.34 -17.20 -15.55
CA SER A 101 -25.56 -16.58 -16.09
C SER A 101 -25.78 -16.90 -17.56
N CYS A 102 -24.72 -16.89 -18.37
CA CYS A 102 -24.80 -17.34 -19.77
C CYS A 102 -25.18 -18.82 -19.88
N MET A 103 -24.74 -19.65 -18.92
CA MET A 103 -25.15 -21.04 -18.85
C MET A 103 -26.64 -21.19 -18.48
N GLN A 104 -27.13 -20.42 -17.50
CA GLN A 104 -28.54 -20.45 -17.09
C GLN A 104 -29.47 -19.98 -18.20
N VAL A 105 -29.09 -18.88 -18.88
CA VAL A 105 -29.86 -18.38 -20.05
C VAL A 105 -29.88 -19.40 -21.18
N SER A 106 -28.79 -20.10 -21.44
CA SER A 106 -28.76 -21.14 -22.45
C SER A 106 -29.52 -22.40 -22.06
N ASP A 107 -29.64 -22.71 -20.76
CA ASP A 107 -30.49 -23.80 -20.29
C ASP A 107 -31.99 -23.48 -20.48
N GLY A 108 -32.39 -22.22 -20.26
CA GLY A 108 -33.76 -21.76 -20.51
C GLY A 108 -34.12 -21.64 -22.00
N LEU A 109 -33.16 -21.37 -22.86
CA LEU A 109 -33.36 -21.25 -24.32
C LEU A 109 -33.34 -22.60 -25.06
N LEU A 110 -32.72 -23.63 -24.47
CA LEU A 110 -32.63 -24.96 -25.07
C LEU A 110 -33.85 -25.83 -24.80
N ASP A 111 -34.81 -25.36 -23.95
CA ASP A 111 -36.05 -26.08 -23.68
C ASP A 111 -37.20 -25.69 -24.66
N SER A 112 -36.94 -24.79 -25.59
CA SER A 112 -37.92 -24.43 -26.63
C SER A 112 -37.56 -25.09 -27.96
N SER A 113 -38.22 -26.18 -28.21
CA SER A 113 -38.28 -26.95 -29.47
C SER A 113 -38.76 -26.12 -30.64
N VAL A 114 -37.87 -25.49 -31.40
CA VAL A 114 -38.13 -25.02 -32.78
C VAL A 114 -36.78 -24.79 -33.49
N LEU A 115 -36.49 -25.60 -34.49
CA LEU A 115 -35.72 -25.17 -35.71
C LEU A 115 -35.54 -26.34 -36.68
N GLU A 116 -36.15 -26.23 -37.82
CA GLU A 116 -35.89 -27.12 -38.99
C GLU A 116 -35.19 -26.37 -40.11
N GLU A 117 -34.31 -27.06 -40.77
CA GLU A 117 -33.73 -26.89 -42.14
C GLU A 117 -32.57 -25.84 -42.33
N GLU A 118 -31.34 -26.26 -42.62
CA GLU A 118 -30.75 -26.59 -43.87
C GLU A 118 -29.25 -26.98 -43.80
N THR A 119 -28.85 -27.83 -44.71
CA THR A 119 -27.54 -28.43 -44.97
C THR A 119 -26.36 -27.47 -45.02
N GLY A 120 -25.57 -27.44 -43.95
CA GLY A 120 -24.30 -26.65 -43.82
C GLY A 120 -23.76 -26.62 -42.39
N SER A 121 -24.62 -26.88 -41.44
CA SER A 121 -24.38 -26.72 -40.03
C SER A 121 -23.41 -27.75 -39.41
N SER A 122 -23.39 -28.97 -39.87
CA SER A 122 -22.57 -30.04 -39.27
C SER A 122 -21.07 -29.79 -39.34
N ASN A 123 -20.57 -29.22 -40.44
CA ASN A 123 -19.14 -28.91 -40.56
C ASN A 123 -18.68 -27.75 -39.66
N VAL A 124 -19.57 -26.79 -39.38
CA VAL A 124 -19.27 -25.67 -38.48
C VAL A 124 -19.25 -26.13 -37.02
N ILE A 125 -20.20 -26.97 -36.62
CA ILE A 125 -20.27 -27.57 -35.28
C ILE A 125 -19.06 -28.47 -35.03
N ASP A 126 -18.65 -29.32 -35.97
CA ASP A 126 -17.47 -30.15 -35.87
C ASP A 126 -16.16 -29.33 -35.77
N MET A 127 -16.08 -28.23 -36.52
CA MET A 127 -14.93 -27.30 -36.42
C MET A 127 -14.93 -26.60 -35.05
N LEU A 128 -16.10 -26.20 -34.52
CA LEU A 128 -16.23 -25.59 -33.21
C LEU A 128 -15.87 -26.56 -32.06
N ILE A 129 -16.34 -27.81 -32.14
CA ILE A 129 -15.98 -28.88 -31.22
C ILE A 129 -14.45 -29.07 -31.23
N GLY A 130 -13.83 -29.23 -32.39
CA GLY A 130 -12.38 -29.39 -32.49
C GLY A 130 -11.60 -28.20 -31.89
N LYS A 131 -12.09 -26.97 -32.08
CA LYS A 131 -11.44 -25.78 -31.51
C LYS A 131 -11.64 -25.65 -29.99
N LEU A 132 -12.78 -26.07 -29.47
CA LEU A 132 -13.02 -26.11 -28.02
C LEU A 132 -12.21 -27.22 -27.34
N GLU A 133 -12.03 -28.38 -27.98
CA GLU A 133 -11.17 -29.46 -27.47
C GLU A 133 -9.69 -29.02 -27.46
N GLU A 134 -9.23 -28.30 -28.51
CA GLU A 134 -7.89 -27.74 -28.55
C GLU A 134 -7.70 -26.69 -27.43
N ALA A 135 -8.69 -25.81 -27.22
CA ALA A 135 -8.68 -24.81 -26.14
C ALA A 135 -8.68 -25.46 -24.75
N ASP A 136 -9.46 -26.53 -24.51
CA ASP A 136 -9.46 -27.24 -23.24
C ASP A 136 -8.12 -27.93 -22.95
N ALA A 137 -7.52 -28.52 -23.97
CA ALA A 137 -6.19 -29.13 -23.84
C ALA A 137 -5.11 -28.10 -23.50
N ASP A 138 -5.14 -26.94 -24.14
CA ASP A 138 -4.21 -25.85 -23.88
C ASP A 138 -4.41 -25.27 -22.47
N LEU A 139 -5.67 -25.11 -22.02
CA LEU A 139 -5.99 -24.67 -20.66
C LEU A 139 -5.51 -25.69 -19.61
N ALA A 140 -5.59 -27.01 -19.88
CA ALA A 140 -5.07 -28.04 -19.00
C ALA A 140 -3.53 -27.94 -18.82
N VAL A 141 -2.81 -27.66 -19.90
CA VAL A 141 -1.36 -27.44 -19.84
C VAL A 141 -1.06 -26.21 -18.98
N TYR A 142 -1.85 -25.15 -19.11
CA TYR A 142 -1.68 -23.92 -18.38
C TYR A 142 -2.00 -24.08 -16.88
N GLU A 143 -3.04 -24.83 -16.52
CA GLU A 143 -3.38 -25.18 -15.15
C GLU A 143 -2.23 -25.90 -14.44
N ASN A 144 -1.61 -26.88 -15.11
CA ASN A 144 -0.42 -27.58 -14.60
C ASN A 144 0.79 -26.63 -14.43
N LEU A 145 0.93 -25.65 -15.31
CA LEU A 145 1.97 -24.63 -15.19
C LEU A 145 1.75 -23.71 -14.00
N LEU A 146 0.49 -23.29 -13.76
CA LEU A 146 0.13 -22.50 -12.59
C LEU A 146 0.40 -23.26 -11.30
N ASP A 147 0.07 -24.57 -11.23
CA ASP A 147 0.40 -25.41 -10.07
C ASP A 147 1.91 -25.46 -9.80
N SER A 148 2.70 -25.56 -10.87
CA SER A 148 4.16 -25.54 -10.75
C SER A 148 4.66 -24.20 -10.25
N LEU A 149 4.13 -23.09 -10.77
CA LEU A 149 4.46 -21.72 -10.34
C LEU A 149 4.03 -21.45 -8.89
N MET A 150 2.85 -21.89 -8.50
CA MET A 150 2.34 -21.77 -7.12
C MET A 150 3.21 -22.59 -6.15
N SER A 151 3.59 -23.80 -6.50
CA SER A 151 4.50 -24.63 -5.73
C SER A 151 5.87 -23.97 -5.53
N VAL A 152 6.43 -23.41 -6.60
CA VAL A 152 7.71 -22.71 -6.58
C VAL A 152 7.61 -21.42 -5.76
N SER A 153 6.53 -20.65 -5.93
CA SER A 153 6.26 -19.43 -5.17
C SER A 153 6.10 -19.70 -3.67
N GLY A 154 5.35 -20.74 -3.30
CA GLY A 154 5.16 -21.15 -1.91
C GLY A 154 6.44 -21.63 -1.23
N ASN A 155 7.30 -22.33 -1.95
CA ASN A 155 8.59 -22.80 -1.44
C ASN A 155 9.64 -21.67 -1.37
N ALA A 156 9.59 -20.70 -2.27
CA ALA A 156 10.52 -19.58 -2.29
C ALA A 156 10.35 -18.61 -1.12
N ALA A 157 9.13 -18.52 -0.57
CA ALA A 157 8.85 -17.72 0.62
C ALA A 157 9.51 -18.26 1.89
N SER A 158 9.87 -19.56 1.91
CA SER A 158 10.36 -20.23 3.11
C SER A 158 11.88 -20.30 3.25
N THR A 159 12.67 -20.06 2.20
CA THR A 159 14.13 -20.27 2.29
C THR A 159 14.94 -19.36 1.37
N THR A 160 15.64 -18.39 1.97
CA THR A 160 16.53 -17.42 1.31
C THR A 160 17.66 -18.04 0.48
N ASN A 161 18.15 -19.20 0.91
CA ASN A 161 19.24 -19.90 0.24
C ASN A 161 18.81 -20.77 -0.94
N GLN A 162 17.54 -21.13 -1.02
CA GLN A 162 16.98 -21.94 -2.11
C GLN A 162 16.55 -21.07 -3.31
N PHE A 163 16.34 -19.76 -3.08
CA PHE A 163 15.86 -18.87 -4.14
C PHE A 163 16.82 -18.77 -5.32
N SER A 164 18.13 -18.66 -5.06
CA SER A 164 19.13 -18.56 -6.13
C SER A 164 19.19 -19.81 -7.02
N ALA A 165 18.83 -20.97 -6.48
CA ALA A 165 18.77 -22.22 -7.23
C ALA A 165 17.45 -22.36 -8.02
N VAL A 166 16.34 -21.80 -7.50
CA VAL A 166 15.00 -21.92 -8.10
C VAL A 166 14.69 -20.81 -9.10
N TYR A 167 15.39 -19.66 -8.98
CA TYR A 167 15.19 -18.50 -9.85
C TYR A 167 15.24 -18.80 -11.37
N PRO A 168 16.22 -19.56 -11.90
CA PRO A 168 16.26 -19.90 -13.34
C PRO A 168 15.04 -20.72 -13.77
N ASP A 169 14.59 -21.64 -12.92
CA ASP A 169 13.44 -22.49 -13.19
C ASP A 169 12.14 -21.69 -13.20
N MET A 170 11.98 -20.76 -12.25
CA MET A 170 10.86 -19.83 -12.22
C MET A 170 10.82 -18.96 -13.47
N LYS A 171 11.95 -18.39 -13.88
CA LYS A 171 12.03 -17.56 -15.09
C LYS A 171 11.69 -18.36 -16.35
N SER A 172 12.16 -19.59 -16.43
CA SER A 172 11.83 -20.51 -17.53
C SER A 172 10.33 -20.84 -17.57
N ALA A 173 9.74 -21.13 -16.40
CA ALA A 173 8.31 -21.43 -16.27
C ALA A 173 7.43 -20.22 -16.66
N ILE A 174 7.79 -19.01 -16.22
CA ILE A 174 7.07 -17.78 -16.59
C ILE A 174 7.15 -17.53 -18.09
N THR A 175 8.32 -17.70 -18.70
CA THR A 175 8.51 -17.53 -20.15
C THR A 175 7.68 -18.54 -20.94
N SER A 176 7.63 -19.79 -20.47
CA SER A 176 6.81 -20.83 -21.07
C SER A 176 5.33 -20.52 -20.95
N GLY A 177 4.88 -20.00 -19.78
CA GLY A 177 3.53 -19.55 -19.56
C GLY A 177 3.11 -18.40 -20.46
N GLN A 178 3.97 -17.41 -20.65
CA GLN A 178 3.73 -16.30 -21.59
C GLN A 178 3.59 -16.80 -23.02
N SER A 179 4.42 -17.76 -23.42
CA SER A 179 4.36 -18.37 -24.77
C SER A 179 3.07 -19.17 -24.97
N ALA A 180 2.65 -19.95 -23.96
CA ALA A 180 1.38 -20.68 -23.99
C ALA A 180 0.18 -19.72 -24.07
N MET A 181 0.22 -18.60 -23.32
CA MET A 181 -0.82 -17.56 -23.40
C MET A 181 -0.88 -16.89 -24.78
N GLY A 182 0.25 -16.60 -25.39
CA GLY A 182 0.30 -16.08 -26.75
C GLY A 182 -0.32 -17.05 -27.76
N ASN A 183 -0.06 -18.34 -27.60
CA ASN A 183 -0.65 -19.37 -28.44
C ASN A 183 -2.18 -19.47 -28.23
N LEU A 184 -2.65 -19.49 -26.98
CA LEU A 184 -4.07 -19.46 -26.66
C LEU A 184 -4.78 -18.22 -27.21
N GLN A 185 -4.16 -17.05 -27.10
CA GLN A 185 -4.67 -15.81 -27.65
C GLN A 185 -4.79 -15.88 -29.19
N ASN A 186 -3.81 -16.47 -29.85
CA ASN A 186 -3.85 -16.70 -31.29
C ASN A 186 -4.93 -17.72 -31.69
N VAL A 187 -5.07 -18.83 -30.95
CA VAL A 187 -6.14 -19.83 -31.18
C VAL A 187 -7.51 -19.21 -30.99
N THR A 188 -7.73 -18.44 -29.92
CA THR A 188 -9.01 -17.75 -29.69
C THR A 188 -9.27 -16.67 -30.75
N GLY A 189 -8.26 -15.89 -31.15
CA GLY A 189 -8.39 -14.84 -32.16
C GLY A 189 -8.68 -15.38 -33.59
N THR A 190 -8.04 -16.48 -33.96
CA THR A 190 -8.13 -17.04 -35.33
C THR A 190 -9.09 -18.22 -35.44
N GLY A 191 -9.15 -19.06 -34.40
CA GLY A 191 -9.93 -20.31 -34.42
C GLY A 191 -11.37 -20.16 -34.02
N LEU A 192 -11.67 -19.22 -33.11
CA LEU A 192 -13.02 -18.97 -32.59
C LEU A 192 -13.61 -17.64 -33.10
N ALA A 193 -13.06 -17.09 -34.18
CA ALA A 193 -13.53 -15.82 -34.74
C ALA A 193 -15.03 -15.83 -35.14
N SER A 194 -15.56 -17.02 -35.45
CA SER A 194 -16.99 -17.24 -35.71
C SER A 194 -17.90 -17.17 -34.46
N LEU A 195 -17.35 -17.27 -33.26
CA LEU A 195 -18.03 -17.13 -31.97
C LEU A 195 -17.90 -15.72 -31.38
N GLY A 196 -17.41 -14.77 -32.14
CA GLY A 196 -17.36 -13.31 -31.88
C GLY A 196 -16.99 -12.96 -30.43
N THR A 197 -18.01 -12.83 -29.61
CA THR A 197 -17.95 -12.33 -28.23
C THR A 197 -17.12 -13.21 -27.30
N ILE A 198 -17.32 -14.55 -27.35
CA ILE A 198 -16.57 -15.50 -26.51
C ILE A 198 -15.08 -15.49 -26.84
N SER A 199 -14.73 -15.40 -28.13
CA SER A 199 -13.36 -15.33 -28.58
C SER A 199 -12.64 -14.07 -28.09
N LYS A 200 -13.31 -12.90 -28.11
CA LYS A 200 -12.72 -11.64 -27.65
C LYS A 200 -12.57 -11.60 -26.12
N GLY A 201 -13.56 -12.06 -25.37
CA GLY A 201 -13.48 -12.18 -23.91
C GLY A 201 -12.34 -13.11 -23.46
N LEU A 202 -12.20 -14.27 -24.09
CA LEU A 202 -11.10 -15.19 -23.83
C LEU A 202 -9.74 -14.58 -24.19
N SER A 203 -9.62 -13.92 -25.34
CA SER A 203 -8.40 -13.21 -25.74
C SER A 203 -7.99 -12.11 -24.77
N ALA A 204 -8.97 -11.35 -24.25
CA ALA A 204 -8.73 -10.31 -23.26
C ALA A 204 -8.25 -10.91 -21.92
N THR A 205 -8.89 -11.98 -21.46
CA THR A 205 -8.49 -12.71 -20.24
C THR A 205 -7.06 -13.26 -20.39
N PHE A 206 -6.73 -13.87 -21.50
CA PHE A 206 -5.37 -14.38 -21.76
C PHE A 206 -4.33 -13.25 -21.87
N GLY A 207 -4.73 -12.11 -22.42
CA GLY A 207 -3.91 -10.89 -22.41
C GLY A 207 -3.63 -10.40 -20.99
N GLY A 208 -4.65 -10.36 -20.13
CA GLY A 208 -4.52 -10.02 -18.71
C GLY A 208 -3.57 -10.96 -17.95
N ILE A 209 -3.71 -12.24 -18.15
CA ILE A 209 -2.83 -13.27 -17.55
C ILE A 209 -1.37 -13.09 -18.04
N SER A 210 -1.17 -12.87 -19.33
CA SER A 210 0.17 -12.65 -19.89
C SER A 210 0.84 -11.40 -19.30
N ASN A 211 0.08 -10.33 -19.09
CA ASN A 211 0.55 -9.10 -18.45
C ASN A 211 0.91 -9.33 -16.98
N ALA A 212 0.10 -10.10 -16.24
CA ALA A 212 0.39 -10.47 -14.85
C ALA A 212 1.70 -11.27 -14.75
N LEU A 213 1.90 -12.25 -15.62
CA LEU A 213 3.16 -13.00 -15.72
C LEU A 213 4.36 -12.11 -16.08
N GLY A 214 4.16 -11.13 -16.96
CA GLY A 214 5.18 -10.13 -17.30
C GLY A 214 5.57 -9.26 -16.11
N SER A 215 4.60 -8.89 -15.27
CA SER A 215 4.83 -8.13 -14.03
C SER A 215 5.60 -8.96 -13.00
N ILE A 216 5.26 -10.25 -12.87
CA ILE A 216 5.99 -11.19 -12.02
C ILE A 216 7.45 -11.35 -12.50
N ALA A 217 7.67 -11.50 -13.81
CA ALA A 217 9.00 -11.60 -14.39
C ALA A 217 9.85 -10.34 -14.08
N LYS A 218 9.27 -9.15 -14.24
CA LYS A 218 9.93 -7.88 -13.89
C LYS A 218 10.25 -7.77 -12.39
N ALA A 219 9.32 -8.18 -11.52
CA ALA A 219 9.53 -8.19 -10.08
C ALA A 219 10.67 -9.13 -9.69
N LEU A 220 10.76 -10.29 -10.31
CA LEU A 220 11.86 -11.25 -10.13
C LEU A 220 13.20 -10.68 -10.60
N ASP A 221 13.27 -10.06 -11.76
CA ASP A 221 14.49 -9.46 -12.30
C ASP A 221 14.99 -8.27 -11.44
N THR A 222 14.09 -7.48 -10.90
CA THR A 222 14.42 -6.30 -10.05
C THR A 222 14.83 -6.68 -8.63
N SER A 223 14.47 -7.86 -8.15
CA SER A 223 14.54 -8.25 -6.73
C SER A 223 15.80 -9.00 -6.31
N ASN A 224 16.80 -9.10 -7.17
CA ASN A 224 18.06 -9.77 -6.82
C ASN A 224 18.79 -9.14 -5.61
N GLY A 225 18.30 -8.03 -5.08
CA GLY A 225 18.84 -7.33 -3.91
C GLY A 225 17.94 -7.29 -2.66
N ASN A 226 16.65 -7.67 -2.74
CA ASN A 226 15.72 -7.49 -1.62
C ASN A 226 14.76 -8.68 -1.44
N LEU A 227 15.26 -9.77 -0.86
CA LEU A 227 14.53 -11.02 -0.68
C LEU A 227 13.24 -10.90 0.16
N SER A 228 13.21 -10.00 1.15
CA SER A 228 12.01 -9.78 1.97
C SER A 228 10.85 -9.19 1.14
N GLN A 229 11.17 -8.28 0.23
CA GLN A 229 10.21 -7.66 -0.67
C GLN A 229 9.74 -8.63 -1.75
N LEU A 230 10.65 -9.53 -2.18
CA LEU A 230 10.33 -10.61 -3.08
C LEU A 230 9.38 -11.62 -2.45
N SER A 231 9.58 -12.01 -1.19
CA SER A 231 8.69 -12.95 -0.48
C SER A 231 7.25 -12.41 -0.40
N ALA A 232 7.08 -11.13 -0.07
CA ALA A 232 5.76 -10.49 -0.06
C ALA A 232 5.14 -10.41 -1.46
N THR A 233 5.96 -10.12 -2.49
CA THR A 233 5.50 -10.08 -3.88
C THR A 233 5.11 -11.48 -4.38
N LEU A 234 5.87 -12.51 -4.01
CA LEU A 234 5.55 -13.90 -4.35
C LEU A 234 4.29 -14.39 -3.64
N ALA A 235 4.06 -14.00 -2.37
CA ALA A 235 2.83 -14.32 -1.67
C ALA A 235 1.61 -13.68 -2.36
N SER A 236 1.69 -12.41 -2.73
CA SER A 236 0.64 -11.73 -3.50
C SER A 236 0.44 -12.34 -4.89
N ALA A 237 1.55 -12.69 -5.57
CA ALA A 237 1.49 -13.38 -6.85
C ALA A 237 0.83 -14.76 -6.73
N ASN A 238 1.08 -15.48 -5.64
CA ASN A 238 0.49 -16.79 -5.40
C ASN A 238 -1.04 -16.71 -5.22
N ILE A 239 -1.53 -15.68 -4.54
CA ILE A 239 -2.97 -15.42 -4.42
C ILE A 239 -3.59 -15.14 -5.80
N SER A 240 -2.93 -14.28 -6.60
CA SER A 240 -3.39 -13.97 -7.96
C SER A 240 -3.34 -15.20 -8.88
N LEU A 241 -2.30 -16.04 -8.76
CA LEU A 241 -2.18 -17.28 -9.51
C LEU A 241 -3.26 -18.30 -9.12
N SER A 242 -3.61 -18.38 -7.81
CA SER A 242 -4.71 -19.22 -7.32
C SER A 242 -6.04 -18.77 -7.92
N GLY A 243 -6.37 -17.49 -7.85
CA GLY A 243 -7.60 -16.98 -8.47
C GLY A 243 -7.64 -17.19 -9.99
N THR A 244 -6.48 -17.07 -10.67
CA THR A 244 -6.37 -17.38 -12.09
C THR A 244 -6.58 -18.86 -12.37
N LYS A 245 -6.05 -19.74 -11.53
CA LYS A 245 -6.25 -21.19 -11.65
C LYS A 245 -7.73 -21.55 -11.48
N ASP A 246 -8.39 -20.99 -10.47
CA ASP A 246 -9.82 -21.24 -10.24
C ASP A 246 -10.65 -20.79 -11.45
N ALA A 247 -10.34 -19.61 -12.01
CA ALA A 247 -11.01 -19.13 -13.22
C ALA A 247 -10.74 -20.02 -14.46
N ILE A 248 -9.54 -20.59 -14.59
CA ILE A 248 -9.23 -21.55 -15.67
C ILE A 248 -9.97 -22.86 -15.45
N THR A 249 -10.02 -23.36 -14.23
CA THR A 249 -10.77 -24.57 -13.88
C THR A 249 -12.26 -24.40 -14.18
N ASP A 250 -12.83 -23.24 -13.83
CA ASP A 250 -14.22 -22.89 -14.15
C ASP A 250 -14.43 -22.80 -15.68
N MET A 251 -13.52 -22.14 -16.41
CA MET A 251 -13.58 -22.08 -17.88
C MET A 251 -13.54 -23.48 -18.52
N ARG A 252 -12.68 -24.37 -18.02
CA ARG A 252 -12.63 -25.76 -18.51
C ARG A 252 -13.93 -26.48 -18.25
N GLY A 253 -14.53 -26.27 -17.06
CA GLY A 253 -15.85 -26.78 -16.74
C GLY A 253 -16.92 -26.30 -17.72
N VAL A 254 -16.87 -25.03 -18.08
CA VAL A 254 -17.77 -24.41 -19.08
C VAL A 254 -17.53 -25.00 -20.47
N ILE A 255 -16.27 -25.09 -20.90
CA ILE A 255 -15.91 -25.65 -22.21
C ILE A 255 -16.38 -27.11 -22.28
N GLY A 256 -16.13 -27.92 -21.22
CA GLY A 256 -16.59 -29.31 -21.13
C GLY A 256 -18.12 -29.43 -21.24
N GLY A 257 -18.86 -28.62 -20.50
CA GLY A 257 -20.33 -28.56 -20.60
C GLY A 257 -20.82 -28.09 -21.98
N ARG A 258 -20.10 -27.20 -22.66
CA ARG A 258 -20.42 -26.78 -24.02
C ARG A 258 -20.11 -27.86 -25.06
N LEU A 259 -18.96 -28.55 -24.91
CA LEU A 259 -18.59 -29.67 -25.76
C LEU A 259 -19.64 -30.79 -25.67
N GLU A 260 -20.09 -31.11 -24.46
CA GLU A 260 -21.14 -32.12 -24.26
C GLU A 260 -22.45 -31.74 -24.95
N ARG A 261 -22.86 -30.45 -24.84
CA ARG A 261 -24.06 -29.91 -25.49
C ARG A 261 -23.91 -29.81 -27.02
N LEU A 262 -22.77 -29.34 -27.52
CA LEU A 262 -22.53 -29.31 -28.95
C LEU A 262 -22.52 -30.72 -29.55
N ASN A 263 -21.99 -31.69 -28.82
CA ASN A 263 -22.06 -33.10 -29.22
C ASN A 263 -23.49 -33.65 -29.19
N GLN A 264 -24.34 -33.19 -28.22
CA GLN A 264 -25.79 -33.53 -28.19
C GLN A 264 -26.57 -32.84 -29.31
N MET A 265 -26.18 -31.61 -29.67
CA MET A 265 -26.78 -30.82 -30.78
C MET A 265 -26.35 -31.30 -32.17
N LYS A 266 -25.49 -32.31 -32.29
CA LYS A 266 -25.02 -32.89 -33.54
C LYS A 266 -26.14 -33.64 -34.28
N GLY A 267 -27.27 -32.96 -34.42
CA GLY A 267 -28.50 -33.51 -35.03
C GLY A 267 -29.73 -32.60 -35.02
N GLU A 268 -29.76 -31.53 -34.22
CA GLU A 268 -30.94 -30.66 -34.09
C GLU A 268 -30.56 -29.15 -33.97
N GLU A 269 -30.98 -28.36 -34.89
CA GLU A 269 -31.57 -26.99 -34.95
C GLU A 269 -31.12 -25.91 -33.93
N GLY A 270 -29.84 -25.56 -33.80
CA GLY A 270 -29.37 -24.50 -32.91
C GLY A 270 -28.86 -23.21 -33.57
N TYR A 271 -29.01 -23.06 -34.89
CA TYR A 271 -28.35 -21.96 -35.62
C TYR A 271 -28.94 -20.56 -35.44
N GLU A 272 -30.27 -20.44 -35.21
CA GLU A 272 -30.93 -19.13 -35.10
C GLU A 272 -30.70 -18.43 -33.76
N ILE A 273 -30.52 -19.21 -32.70
CA ILE A 273 -30.26 -18.66 -31.34
C ILE A 273 -28.84 -18.13 -31.25
N LEU A 274 -27.89 -18.81 -31.92
CA LEU A 274 -26.49 -18.35 -31.99
C LEU A 274 -26.37 -17.04 -32.80
N SER A 275 -27.19 -16.86 -33.82
CA SER A 275 -27.15 -15.64 -34.65
C SER A 275 -27.70 -14.40 -33.95
N LYS A 276 -28.64 -14.53 -33.01
CA LYS A 276 -29.14 -13.42 -32.22
C LYS A 276 -28.19 -12.95 -31.11
N LEU A 277 -27.45 -13.89 -30.50
CA LEU A 277 -26.35 -13.56 -29.57
C LEU A 277 -25.16 -12.85 -30.24
N LEU A 278 -25.03 -13.05 -31.56
CA LEU A 278 -23.95 -12.46 -32.37
C LEU A 278 -24.31 -11.05 -32.92
N ALA A 279 -25.49 -10.52 -32.64
CA ALA A 279 -25.98 -9.26 -33.21
C ALA A 279 -25.43 -7.99 -32.52
N HIS A 280 -24.80 -8.12 -31.35
CA HIS A 280 -24.17 -6.98 -30.68
C HIS A 280 -22.73 -6.81 -31.16
N ASP A 281 -22.22 -5.57 -31.13
CA ASP A 281 -20.85 -5.24 -31.56
C ASP A 281 -19.84 -6.00 -30.69
N PRO A 282 -19.08 -6.94 -31.29
CA PRO A 282 -18.15 -7.75 -30.53
C PRO A 282 -17.00 -6.94 -29.94
N GLU A 283 -16.74 -5.71 -30.42
CA GLU A 283 -15.68 -4.83 -29.89
C GLU A 283 -16.07 -4.17 -28.59
N GLU A 284 -17.31 -3.75 -28.46
CA GLU A 284 -17.84 -3.13 -27.25
C GLU A 284 -17.95 -4.13 -26.10
N ILE A 285 -18.50 -5.31 -26.35
CA ILE A 285 -18.54 -6.37 -25.32
C ILE A 285 -17.12 -6.84 -24.96
N GLY A 286 -16.22 -6.93 -25.92
CA GLY A 286 -14.82 -7.30 -25.68
C GLY A 286 -14.09 -6.27 -24.79
N SER A 287 -14.36 -4.98 -24.98
CA SER A 287 -13.76 -3.92 -24.15
C SER A 287 -14.32 -3.94 -22.72
N PHE A 288 -15.63 -4.10 -22.56
CA PHE A 288 -16.27 -4.25 -21.25
C PHE A 288 -15.73 -5.45 -20.49
N MET A 289 -15.61 -6.61 -21.16
CA MET A 289 -15.06 -7.82 -20.54
C MET A 289 -13.57 -7.72 -20.17
N ALA A 290 -12.81 -6.87 -20.86
CA ALA A 290 -11.40 -6.64 -20.56
C ALA A 290 -11.20 -5.85 -19.26
N SER A 291 -12.10 -4.90 -18.97
CA SER A 291 -12.07 -4.08 -17.76
C SER A 291 -13.50 -3.77 -17.29
N PRO A 292 -14.18 -4.76 -16.70
CA PRO A 292 -15.60 -4.61 -16.34
C PRO A 292 -15.84 -3.60 -15.21
N VAL A 293 -14.79 -3.17 -14.51
CA VAL A 293 -14.88 -2.20 -13.41
C VAL A 293 -13.78 -1.17 -13.56
N GLU A 294 -14.15 0.09 -13.48
CA GLU A 294 -13.23 1.21 -13.36
C GLU A 294 -13.01 1.57 -11.89
N ILE A 295 -11.76 1.90 -11.53
CA ILE A 295 -11.45 2.36 -10.18
C ILE A 295 -10.86 3.77 -10.29
N GLU A 296 -11.67 4.75 -9.95
CA GLU A 296 -11.23 6.12 -9.82
C GLU A 296 -10.47 6.31 -8.50
N THR A 297 -9.31 6.96 -8.56
CA THR A 297 -8.49 7.19 -7.37
C THR A 297 -8.56 8.65 -6.98
N GLU A 298 -9.05 8.94 -5.78
CA GLU A 298 -9.04 10.25 -5.17
C GLU A 298 -8.00 10.33 -4.05
N ALA A 299 -6.97 11.14 -4.23
CA ALA A 299 -6.03 11.47 -3.18
C ALA A 299 -6.64 12.53 -2.25
N VAL A 300 -6.94 12.14 -1.01
CA VAL A 300 -7.53 13.04 0.00
C VAL A 300 -6.56 14.16 0.39
N TYR A 301 -5.28 13.84 0.49
CA TYR A 301 -4.18 14.77 0.71
C TYR A 301 -3.08 14.46 -0.30
N GLU A 302 -3.19 15.07 -1.47
CA GLU A 302 -2.23 14.87 -2.54
C GLU A 302 -0.85 15.40 -2.16
N VAL A 303 0.16 14.56 -2.30
CA VAL A 303 1.56 14.92 -2.10
C VAL A 303 2.35 14.39 -3.30
N ASP A 304 2.63 15.27 -4.27
CA ASP A 304 3.17 14.90 -5.58
C ASP A 304 4.49 14.14 -5.50
N THR A 305 5.31 14.42 -4.48
CA THR A 305 6.63 13.80 -4.39
C THR A 305 6.85 13.05 -3.08
N TYR A 306 7.50 11.90 -3.19
CA TYR A 306 7.95 11.14 -2.02
C TYR A 306 8.84 11.99 -1.08
N GLY A 307 9.62 12.91 -1.64
CA GLY A 307 10.45 13.84 -0.88
C GLY A 307 9.62 14.74 0.02
N SER A 308 8.54 15.34 -0.50
CA SER A 308 7.63 16.19 0.26
C SER A 308 6.92 15.41 1.38
N SER A 309 6.47 14.19 1.09
CA SER A 309 5.84 13.30 2.09
C SER A 309 6.79 12.89 3.21
N MET A 310 8.08 12.71 2.92
CA MET A 310 9.12 12.33 3.90
C MET A 310 9.78 13.52 4.61
N ALA A 311 9.62 14.72 4.09
CA ALA A 311 10.25 15.92 4.65
C ALA A 311 9.93 16.14 6.14
N PRO A 312 8.69 16.00 6.63
CA PRO A 312 8.38 16.11 8.07
C PRO A 312 9.25 15.22 8.96
N PHE A 313 9.51 13.99 8.52
CA PHE A 313 10.36 13.06 9.26
C PHE A 313 11.82 13.52 9.32
N TYR A 314 12.40 13.89 8.17
CA TYR A 314 13.80 14.31 8.12
C TYR A 314 14.01 15.64 8.80
N THR A 315 13.07 16.56 8.70
CA THR A 315 13.12 17.86 9.39
C THR A 315 13.11 17.67 10.91
N VAL A 316 12.20 16.84 11.44
CA VAL A 316 12.14 16.51 12.87
C VAL A 316 13.43 15.84 13.33
N LEU A 317 13.96 14.91 12.54
CA LEU A 317 15.24 14.23 12.80
C LEU A 317 16.41 15.23 12.81
N ALA A 318 16.48 16.13 11.84
CA ALA A 318 17.52 17.14 11.75
C ALA A 318 17.50 18.08 12.97
N LEU A 319 16.31 18.49 13.42
CA LEU A 319 16.17 19.32 14.62
C LEU A 319 16.58 18.58 15.91
N TRP A 320 16.28 17.26 16.00
CA TRP A 320 16.76 16.43 17.11
C TRP A 320 18.26 16.31 17.13
N VAL A 321 18.87 15.92 16.00
CA VAL A 321 20.32 15.77 15.85
C VAL A 321 21.03 17.10 16.09
N GLY A 322 20.48 18.18 15.58
CA GLY A 322 21.02 19.52 15.80
C GLY A 322 20.99 19.94 17.26
N GLY A 323 19.94 19.61 18.00
CA GLY A 323 19.87 19.80 19.44
C GLY A 323 20.94 19.00 20.20
N LEU A 324 21.18 17.72 19.77
CA LEU A 324 22.25 16.89 20.33
C LEU A 324 23.65 17.51 20.10
N ILE A 325 23.92 17.93 18.86
CA ILE A 325 25.18 18.56 18.51
C ILE A 325 25.36 19.86 19.30
N LEU A 326 24.28 20.61 19.50
CA LEU A 326 24.32 21.87 20.26
C LEU A 326 24.74 21.66 21.71
N VAL A 327 24.19 20.65 22.40
CA VAL A 327 24.59 20.35 23.78
C VAL A 327 25.98 19.70 23.88
N ALA A 328 26.45 19.02 22.84
CA ALA A 328 27.79 18.46 22.77
C ALA A 328 28.87 19.55 22.57
N ILE A 329 28.56 20.60 21.81
CA ILE A 329 29.52 21.67 21.50
C ILE A 329 29.51 22.76 22.60
N ILE A 330 28.33 23.11 23.11
CA ILE A 330 28.17 24.21 24.07
C ILE A 330 27.97 23.63 25.46
N HIS A 331 28.88 23.97 26.37
CA HIS A 331 28.76 23.55 27.76
C HIS A 331 27.48 24.04 28.40
N THR A 332 26.72 23.13 29.02
CA THR A 332 25.47 23.44 29.72
C THR A 332 25.72 24.09 31.09
N LYS A 333 26.91 23.95 31.65
CA LYS A 333 27.29 24.58 32.93
C LYS A 333 27.67 26.03 32.73
N VAL A 334 27.28 26.86 33.70
CA VAL A 334 27.69 28.25 33.79
C VAL A 334 29.01 28.33 34.54
N GLU A 335 30.04 28.92 33.95
CA GLU A 335 31.28 29.23 34.65
C GLU A 335 31.00 30.27 35.75
N MET A 336 31.48 30.01 36.97
CA MET A 336 31.21 30.85 38.10
C MET A 336 32.19 32.03 38.16
N GLU A 337 31.83 33.12 37.48
CA GLU A 337 32.50 34.38 37.66
C GLU A 337 32.07 35.06 38.97
N PRO A 338 32.89 35.93 39.53
CA PRO A 338 32.58 36.69 40.78
C PRO A 338 31.26 37.45 40.72
N SER A 339 30.84 37.88 39.52
CA SER A 339 29.59 38.62 39.28
C SER A 339 28.32 37.74 39.44
N PHE A 340 28.43 36.40 39.33
CA PHE A 340 27.28 35.49 39.36
C PHE A 340 27.21 34.63 40.61
N LYS A 341 28.05 34.85 41.63
CA LYS A 341 28.11 34.07 42.88
C LYS A 341 26.77 33.94 43.62
N ASN A 342 25.87 34.88 43.44
CA ASN A 342 24.57 34.93 44.13
C ASN A 342 23.41 34.38 43.27
N ALA A 343 23.67 33.91 42.02
CA ALA A 343 22.64 33.40 41.14
C ALA A 343 22.10 32.06 41.64
N LYS A 344 20.79 31.96 41.81
CA LYS A 344 20.12 30.74 42.21
C LYS A 344 20.20 29.70 41.08
N PRO A 345 20.20 28.38 41.40
CA PRO A 345 20.32 27.33 40.38
C PRO A 345 19.34 27.40 39.22
N HIS A 346 18.07 27.78 39.51
CA HIS A 346 17.08 27.96 38.45
C HIS A 346 17.36 29.17 37.55
N GLN A 347 17.96 30.24 38.08
CA GLN A 347 18.35 31.42 37.29
C GLN A 347 19.52 31.07 36.34
N GLN A 348 20.47 30.28 36.83
CA GLN A 348 21.57 29.79 35.99
C GLN A 348 21.05 28.85 34.89
N PHE A 349 20.13 27.96 35.24
CA PHE A 349 19.51 27.03 34.31
C PHE A 349 18.79 27.76 33.16
N PHE A 350 17.86 28.67 33.48
CA PHE A 350 17.12 29.40 32.47
C PHE A 350 18.00 30.43 31.72
N GLY A 351 18.89 31.11 32.41
CA GLY A 351 19.80 32.09 31.81
C GLY A 351 20.70 31.44 30.76
N ARG A 352 21.24 30.28 31.06
CA ARG A 352 22.07 29.52 30.10
C ARG A 352 21.24 28.97 28.93
N TYR A 353 20.02 28.51 29.18
CA TYR A 353 19.13 28.00 28.15
C TYR A 353 18.79 29.01 27.07
N ILE A 354 18.77 30.33 27.36
CA ILE A 354 18.50 31.38 26.38
C ILE A 354 19.44 31.24 25.17
N THR A 355 20.73 30.97 25.39
CA THR A 355 21.71 30.79 24.32
C THR A 355 21.36 29.58 23.44
N PHE A 356 21.00 28.46 24.07
CA PHE A 356 20.59 27.23 23.36
C PHE A 356 19.31 27.49 22.56
N PHE A 357 18.34 28.16 23.15
CA PHE A 357 17.09 28.52 22.49
C PHE A 357 17.33 29.36 21.23
N LEU A 358 18.11 30.43 21.33
CA LEU A 358 18.37 31.29 20.16
C LEU A 358 19.04 30.56 19.02
N ILE A 359 20.05 29.76 19.31
CA ILE A 359 20.75 29.00 18.27
C ILE A 359 19.83 27.92 17.68
N ALA A 360 19.05 27.23 18.51
CA ALA A 360 18.08 26.23 18.06
C ALA A 360 16.99 26.85 17.15
N GLN A 361 16.54 28.08 17.44
CA GLN A 361 15.58 28.78 16.56
C GLN A 361 16.19 29.17 15.22
N VAL A 362 17.44 29.63 15.21
CA VAL A 362 18.15 29.91 13.94
C VAL A 362 18.33 28.63 13.13
N GLN A 363 18.68 27.53 13.80
CA GLN A 363 18.76 26.22 13.15
C GLN A 363 17.41 25.79 12.54
N ALA A 364 16.32 25.91 13.29
CA ALA A 364 14.99 25.58 12.78
C ALA A 364 14.62 26.44 11.56
N LEU A 365 14.92 27.72 11.60
CA LEU A 365 14.69 28.61 10.46
C LEU A 365 15.50 28.19 9.22
N ILE A 366 16.79 27.90 9.39
CA ILE A 366 17.67 27.46 8.28
C ILE A 366 17.17 26.13 7.72
N THR A 367 16.78 25.17 8.56
CA THR A 367 16.25 23.87 8.12
C THR A 367 14.98 24.05 7.29
N VAL A 368 14.02 24.83 7.79
CA VAL A 368 12.75 25.07 7.07
C VAL A 368 12.96 25.83 5.77
N LEU A 369 13.84 26.85 5.74
CA LEU A 369 14.17 27.55 4.51
C LEU A 369 14.89 26.61 3.52
N GLY A 370 15.74 25.72 4.02
CA GLY A 370 16.37 24.68 3.23
C GLY A 370 15.36 23.73 2.60
N ASP A 371 14.40 23.25 3.39
CA ASP A 371 13.34 22.37 2.92
C ASP A 371 12.47 23.04 1.85
N LEU A 372 11.99 24.27 2.12
CA LEU A 372 11.06 24.97 1.23
C LEU A 372 11.71 25.49 -0.05
N TYR A 373 12.92 26.05 0.02
CA TYR A 373 13.51 26.78 -1.10
C TYR A 373 14.70 26.06 -1.76
N PHE A 374 15.42 25.22 -1.02
CA PHE A 374 16.58 24.52 -1.56
C PHE A 374 16.23 23.10 -2.01
N ILE A 375 15.50 22.36 -1.18
CA ILE A 375 14.96 21.03 -1.54
C ILE A 375 13.71 21.18 -2.40
N GLY A 376 12.91 22.24 -2.16
CA GLY A 376 11.72 22.55 -2.94
C GLY A 376 10.55 21.62 -2.59
N ILE A 377 10.34 21.33 -1.29
CA ILE A 377 9.20 20.55 -0.87
C ILE A 377 7.89 21.31 -1.12
N GLU A 378 6.87 20.61 -1.53
CA GLU A 378 5.51 21.12 -1.58
C GLU A 378 4.97 21.24 -0.16
N CYS A 379 4.44 22.40 0.17
CA CYS A 379 3.93 22.68 1.50
C CYS A 379 2.70 23.59 1.41
N ALA A 380 1.55 23.09 1.84
CA ALA A 380 0.30 23.83 1.82
C ALA A 380 0.33 25.06 2.73
N HIS A 381 1.00 24.95 3.89
CA HIS A 381 1.04 26.02 4.89
C HIS A 381 2.48 26.28 5.40
N PRO A 382 3.34 27.00 4.62
CA PRO A 382 4.75 27.19 4.96
C PRO A 382 4.99 27.86 6.32
N PHE A 383 4.14 28.81 6.71
CA PHE A 383 4.24 29.47 8.02
C PHE A 383 3.96 28.50 9.18
N LEU A 384 2.95 27.63 9.06
CA LEU A 384 2.65 26.65 10.07
C LEU A 384 3.73 25.58 10.14
N PHE A 385 4.32 25.20 9.02
CA PHE A 385 5.49 24.32 8.97
C PHE A 385 6.67 24.89 9.75
N TRP A 386 6.98 26.17 9.54
CA TRP A 386 8.00 26.88 10.34
C TRP A 386 7.62 26.94 11.82
N LEU A 387 6.38 27.24 12.16
CA LEU A 387 5.92 27.31 13.55
C LEU A 387 6.06 25.95 14.26
N ALA A 388 5.68 24.86 13.58
CA ALA A 388 5.84 23.50 14.10
C ALA A 388 7.33 23.17 14.31
N ALA A 389 8.20 23.51 13.35
CA ALA A 389 9.65 23.32 13.46
C ALA A 389 10.26 24.14 14.60
N SER A 390 9.81 25.38 14.79
CA SER A 390 10.24 26.26 15.87
C SER A 390 9.85 25.65 17.26
N CYS A 391 8.61 25.20 17.41
CA CYS A 391 8.15 24.53 18.63
C CYS A 391 8.88 23.21 18.87
N CYS A 392 9.10 22.42 17.82
CA CYS A 392 9.87 21.17 17.85
C CYS A 392 11.30 21.41 18.34
N SER A 393 12.00 22.37 17.74
CA SER A 393 13.35 22.76 18.10
C SER A 393 13.44 23.27 19.55
N PHE A 394 12.45 24.03 19.98
CA PHE A 394 12.33 24.47 21.38
C PHE A 394 12.21 23.28 22.34
N VAL A 395 11.27 22.39 22.12
CA VAL A 395 11.01 21.23 23.00
C VAL A 395 12.19 20.28 23.04
N PHE A 396 12.75 19.94 21.87
CA PHE A 396 13.88 19.02 21.79
C PHE A 396 15.16 19.61 22.37
N GLY A 397 15.47 20.85 21.99
CA GLY A 397 16.61 21.56 22.55
C GLY A 397 16.52 21.70 24.07
N PHE A 398 15.30 21.97 24.60
CA PHE A 398 15.08 22.06 26.03
C PHE A 398 15.21 20.71 26.75
N LEU A 399 14.68 19.64 26.15
CA LEU A 399 14.81 18.30 26.69
C LEU A 399 16.28 17.84 26.74
N MET A 400 17.03 18.04 25.66
CA MET A 400 18.45 17.69 25.61
C MET A 400 19.27 18.51 26.57
N TYR A 401 19.02 19.83 26.62
CA TYR A 401 19.65 20.70 27.59
C TYR A 401 19.37 20.26 29.04
N ALA A 402 18.12 19.92 29.35
CA ALA A 402 17.74 19.46 30.69
C ALA A 402 18.40 18.11 31.05
N LEU A 403 18.46 17.16 30.11
CA LEU A 403 19.13 15.87 30.29
C LEU A 403 20.65 16.05 30.52
N THR A 404 21.31 16.88 29.70
CA THR A 404 22.75 17.12 29.82
C THR A 404 23.06 17.95 31.07
N ALA A 405 22.24 18.90 31.43
CA ALA A 405 22.41 19.66 32.68
C ALA A 405 22.20 18.82 33.93
N ALA A 406 21.30 17.82 33.88
CA ALA A 406 21.03 16.91 34.99
C ALA A 406 22.06 15.78 35.13
N PHE A 407 22.46 15.14 34.01
CA PHE A 407 23.22 13.90 33.99
C PHE A 407 24.59 14.01 33.29
N GLY A 408 24.96 15.21 32.79
CA GLY A 408 26.18 15.39 32.00
C GLY A 408 26.20 14.56 30.74
N ASN A 409 27.34 13.98 30.39
CA ASN A 409 27.52 13.13 29.19
C ASN A 409 26.60 11.89 29.17
N ILE A 410 26.18 11.41 30.34
CA ILE A 410 25.17 10.33 30.43
C ILE A 410 23.84 10.81 29.86
N GLY A 411 23.48 12.09 30.09
CA GLY A 411 22.28 12.71 29.54
C GLY A 411 22.28 12.77 28.01
N GLU A 412 23.44 13.04 27.40
CA GLU A 412 23.63 12.97 25.94
C GLU A 412 23.44 11.54 25.43
N GLY A 413 24.02 10.54 26.12
CA GLY A 413 23.82 9.15 25.81
C GLY A 413 22.34 8.71 25.86
N ILE A 414 21.62 9.17 26.89
CA ILE A 414 20.17 8.93 27.02
C ILE A 414 19.41 9.55 25.84
N ALA A 415 19.74 10.79 25.44
CA ALA A 415 19.10 11.47 24.32
C ALA A 415 19.35 10.74 22.98
N ILE A 416 20.54 10.14 22.81
CA ILE A 416 20.85 9.31 21.64
C ILE A 416 20.03 8.02 21.64
N ILE A 417 19.90 7.34 22.78
CA ILE A 417 19.08 6.11 22.91
C ILE A 417 17.62 6.44 22.60
N ILE A 418 17.09 7.53 23.12
CA ILE A 418 15.72 7.99 22.83
C ILE A 418 15.57 8.25 21.34
N MET A 419 16.54 8.89 20.69
CA MET A 419 16.54 9.12 19.24
C MET A 419 16.44 7.83 18.45
N VAL A 420 17.26 6.83 18.77
CA VAL A 420 17.26 5.55 18.05
C VAL A 420 15.91 4.86 18.17
N ILE A 421 15.33 4.85 19.38
CA ILE A 421 14.00 4.26 19.59
C ILE A 421 12.93 5.02 18.82
N GLN A 422 12.99 6.36 18.81
CA GLN A 422 12.02 7.20 18.09
C GLN A 422 12.13 7.01 16.58
N VAL A 423 13.33 7.01 16.01
CA VAL A 423 13.54 6.82 14.57
C VAL A 423 13.06 5.44 14.13
N ALA A 424 13.39 4.39 14.90
CA ALA A 424 12.95 3.03 14.60
C ALA A 424 11.42 2.86 14.72
N GLY A 425 10.79 3.60 15.63
CA GLY A 425 9.35 3.52 15.90
C GLY A 425 8.52 4.66 15.31
N ALA A 426 9.08 5.52 14.45
CA ALA A 426 8.38 6.72 13.97
C ALA A 426 7.20 6.44 13.02
N GLY A 427 7.08 5.23 12.50
CA GLY A 427 5.97 4.88 11.59
C GLY A 427 6.00 5.62 10.24
N CYS A 428 7.13 6.24 9.89
CA CYS A 428 7.25 7.05 8.68
C CYS A 428 7.67 6.24 7.46
N THR A 429 8.65 5.33 7.65
CA THR A 429 9.14 4.44 6.59
C THR A 429 8.24 3.23 6.38
N PHE A 430 7.54 2.80 7.42
CA PHE A 430 6.54 1.72 7.36
C PHE A 430 5.37 2.09 8.26
N PRO A 431 4.13 1.64 7.93
CA PRO A 431 2.98 1.78 8.81
C PRO A 431 3.30 1.25 10.22
N ILE A 432 2.92 1.99 11.25
CA ILE A 432 3.21 1.62 12.64
C ILE A 432 2.60 0.28 13.03
N GLU A 433 1.50 -0.08 12.38
CA GLU A 433 0.76 -1.32 12.58
C GLU A 433 1.58 -2.56 12.18
N THR A 434 2.54 -2.39 11.28
CA THR A 434 3.45 -3.46 10.84
C THR A 434 4.60 -3.73 11.80
N LEU A 435 4.84 -2.82 12.74
CA LEU A 435 5.91 -2.96 13.73
C LEU A 435 5.46 -3.82 14.92
N PRO A 436 6.41 -4.44 15.67
CA PRO A 436 6.10 -5.17 16.88
C PRO A 436 5.31 -4.32 17.89
N LYS A 437 4.36 -4.93 18.62
CA LYS A 437 3.46 -4.25 19.56
C LYS A 437 4.16 -3.33 20.56
N VAL A 438 5.39 -3.66 20.97
CA VAL A 438 6.21 -2.83 21.87
C VAL A 438 6.45 -1.44 21.26
N PHE A 439 6.80 -1.35 19.97
CA PHE A 439 7.00 -0.08 19.28
C PHE A 439 5.68 0.69 19.12
N GLN A 440 4.58 0.00 18.84
CA GLN A 440 3.24 0.64 18.75
C GLN A 440 2.84 1.31 20.06
N VAL A 441 3.13 0.69 21.21
CA VAL A 441 2.87 1.28 22.53
C VAL A 441 3.81 2.46 22.79
N PHE A 442 5.11 2.31 22.56
CA PHE A 442 6.07 3.40 22.75
C PHE A 442 5.81 4.60 21.85
N TYR A 443 5.32 4.37 20.64
CA TYR A 443 4.98 5.42 19.66
C TYR A 443 4.05 6.49 20.24
N GLN A 444 3.09 6.11 21.09
CA GLN A 444 2.14 7.03 21.70
C GLN A 444 2.80 8.03 22.66
N PHE A 445 3.96 7.68 23.22
CA PHE A 445 4.69 8.48 24.20
C PHE A 445 5.89 9.22 23.60
N GLN A 446 6.07 9.18 22.29
CA GLN A 446 7.22 9.80 21.64
C GLN A 446 6.90 11.23 21.21
N PRO A 447 7.69 12.25 21.61
CA PRO A 447 7.49 13.61 21.14
C PRO A 447 7.69 13.74 19.62
N PHE A 448 8.45 12.84 19.00
CA PHE A 448 8.68 12.76 17.57
C PHE A 448 7.40 12.57 16.75
N LYS A 449 6.47 11.72 17.27
CA LYS A 449 5.14 11.49 16.68
C LYS A 449 4.39 12.81 16.49
N TYR A 450 4.28 13.58 17.55
CA TYR A 450 3.50 14.82 17.57
C TYR A 450 4.17 15.95 16.78
N ALA A 451 5.51 16.03 16.83
CA ALA A 451 6.26 16.95 15.99
C ALA A 451 6.05 16.67 14.50
N MET A 452 6.14 15.40 14.12
CA MET A 452 5.95 14.95 12.76
C MET A 452 4.47 15.10 12.32
N GLY A 453 3.52 14.80 13.20
CA GLY A 453 2.08 14.99 12.95
C GLY A 453 1.77 16.44 12.60
N ALA A 454 2.17 17.39 13.45
CA ALA A 454 1.97 18.81 13.17
C ALA A 454 2.63 19.27 11.87
N MET A 455 3.82 18.77 11.54
CA MET A 455 4.49 19.11 10.28
C MET A 455 3.78 18.50 9.06
N LYS A 456 3.27 17.28 9.16
CA LYS A 456 2.47 16.66 8.10
C LYS A 456 1.19 17.42 7.80
N GLU A 457 0.50 17.90 8.86
CA GLU A 457 -0.67 18.76 8.72
C GLU A 457 -0.34 20.06 7.95
N ALA A 458 0.84 20.63 8.22
CA ALA A 458 1.28 21.85 7.54
C ALA A 458 1.70 21.59 6.07
N VAL A 459 2.27 20.42 5.76
CA VAL A 459 2.76 20.06 4.43
C VAL A 459 1.61 19.66 3.51
N ALA A 460 0.80 18.68 3.92
CA ALA A 460 -0.20 18.05 3.05
C ALA A 460 -1.62 18.62 3.20
N GLY A 461 -1.86 19.46 4.20
CA GLY A 461 -3.17 20.02 4.50
C GLY A 461 -3.71 19.59 5.85
N MET A 462 -4.48 20.48 6.46
CA MET A 462 -4.96 20.33 7.84
C MET A 462 -6.27 19.54 7.91
N TYR A 463 -6.34 18.62 8.88
CA TYR A 463 -7.60 17.99 9.27
C TYR A 463 -8.06 18.55 10.60
N ARG A 464 -9.23 19.22 10.62
CA ARG A 464 -9.82 19.82 11.83
C ARG A 464 -8.78 20.56 12.69
N ASP A 465 -8.63 20.16 13.97
CA ASP A 465 -7.74 20.76 14.95
C ASP A 465 -6.47 19.94 15.22
N ASP A 466 -6.16 18.94 14.43
CA ASP A 466 -5.10 17.95 14.74
C ASP A 466 -3.71 18.60 14.78
N TYR A 467 -3.44 19.57 13.91
CA TYR A 467 -2.22 20.38 13.99
C TYR A 467 -2.04 20.99 15.39
N TRP A 468 -3.08 21.63 15.92
CA TRP A 468 -3.01 22.32 17.22
C TRP A 468 -2.95 21.36 18.39
N LYS A 469 -3.65 20.21 18.30
CA LYS A 469 -3.57 19.15 19.31
C LYS A 469 -2.16 18.56 19.39
N ASP A 470 -1.57 18.22 18.24
CA ASP A 470 -0.21 17.69 18.19
C ASP A 470 0.80 18.70 18.72
N LEU A 471 0.66 19.97 18.35
CA LEU A 471 1.52 21.04 18.83
C LEU A 471 1.39 21.25 20.36
N ALA A 472 0.17 21.19 20.90
CA ALA A 472 -0.09 21.31 22.34
C ALA A 472 0.52 20.12 23.11
N ILE A 473 0.35 18.90 22.61
CA ILE A 473 0.96 17.70 23.21
C ILE A 473 2.48 17.79 23.15
N LEU A 474 3.05 18.19 22.02
CA LEU A 474 4.50 18.41 21.86
C LEU A 474 5.01 19.42 22.90
N LEU A 475 4.35 20.56 23.04
CA LEU A 475 4.72 21.56 24.03
C LEU A 475 4.62 21.07 25.48
N SER A 476 3.73 20.12 25.77
CA SER A 476 3.60 19.53 27.12
C SER A 476 4.86 18.79 27.58
N TYR A 477 5.70 18.30 26.65
CA TYR A 477 7.01 17.69 26.99
C TYR A 477 7.99 18.69 27.64
N THR A 478 7.74 19.98 27.49
CA THR A 478 8.49 21.03 28.23
C THR A 478 8.38 20.83 29.73
N VAL A 479 7.23 20.35 30.23
CA VAL A 479 7.02 20.05 31.65
C VAL A 479 7.94 18.91 32.11
N ILE A 480 8.08 17.88 31.29
CA ILE A 480 9.01 16.76 31.56
C ILE A 480 10.44 17.29 31.63
N SER A 481 10.84 18.13 30.68
CA SER A 481 12.16 18.76 30.64
C SER A 481 12.43 19.62 31.88
N LEU A 482 11.43 20.35 32.35
CA LEU A 482 11.53 21.12 33.60
C LEU A 482 11.72 20.22 34.82
N ILE A 483 10.97 19.12 34.90
CA ILE A 483 11.13 18.16 36.00
C ILE A 483 12.53 17.56 35.98
N VAL A 484 13.01 17.15 34.82
CA VAL A 484 14.36 16.59 34.66
C VAL A 484 15.42 17.62 35.02
N GLY A 485 15.37 18.83 34.48
CA GLY A 485 16.40 19.85 34.66
C GLY A 485 16.43 20.51 36.02
N LEU A 486 15.27 20.66 36.72
CA LEU A 486 15.19 21.36 38.01
C LEU A 486 15.03 20.41 39.20
N VAL A 487 14.33 19.31 39.06
CA VAL A 487 14.06 18.38 40.17
C VAL A 487 15.04 17.23 40.19
N LEU A 488 15.14 16.49 39.09
CA LEU A 488 16.03 15.32 39.00
C LEU A 488 17.51 15.73 38.99
N ALA A 489 17.87 16.89 38.46
CA ALA A 489 19.23 17.39 38.49
C ALA A 489 19.81 17.54 39.93
N VAL A 490 18.96 17.79 40.95
CA VAL A 490 19.43 18.02 42.34
C VAL A 490 20.13 16.81 42.94
N PRO A 491 19.55 15.60 42.99
CA PRO A 491 20.20 14.43 43.54
C PRO A 491 21.43 13.97 42.73
N PHE A 492 21.45 14.21 41.42
CA PHE A 492 22.54 13.76 40.54
C PHE A 492 23.74 14.71 40.52
N ARG A 493 23.64 15.92 41.02
CA ARG A 493 24.78 16.89 41.08
C ARG A 493 26.02 16.32 41.74
N LYS A 494 25.84 15.61 42.89
CA LYS A 494 26.97 14.99 43.61
C LYS A 494 27.58 13.87 42.80
N LEU A 495 26.77 13.05 42.12
CA LEU A 495 27.22 11.96 41.30
C LEU A 495 28.00 12.46 40.09
N ASN A 496 27.50 13.49 39.42
CA ASN A 496 28.16 14.13 38.28
C ASN A 496 29.51 14.73 38.66
N HIS A 497 29.61 15.38 39.86
CA HIS A 497 30.88 15.90 40.33
C HIS A 497 31.91 14.80 40.59
N ILE A 498 31.51 13.69 41.19
CA ILE A 498 32.39 12.51 41.43
C ILE A 498 32.85 11.89 40.08
N LEU A 499 31.96 11.79 39.10
CA LEU A 499 32.26 11.27 37.77
C LEU A 499 33.22 12.18 37.02
N GLU A 500 33.08 13.50 37.10
CA GLU A 500 33.97 14.48 36.47
C GLU A 500 35.38 14.42 37.12
N GLU A 501 35.48 14.44 38.45
CA GLU A 501 36.74 14.27 39.16
C GLU A 501 37.43 12.93 38.79
N SER A 502 36.65 11.88 38.61
CA SER A 502 37.17 10.56 38.24
C SER A 502 37.67 10.55 36.79
N LYS A 503 37.03 11.28 35.88
CA LYS A 503 37.47 11.44 34.47
C LYS A 503 38.76 12.28 34.38
N GLU A 504 38.83 13.40 35.09
CA GLU A 504 40.02 14.22 35.14
C GLU A 504 41.23 13.44 35.68
N LYS A 505 41.01 12.62 36.74
CA LYS A 505 42.03 11.76 37.32
C LYS A 505 42.47 10.59 36.43
N SER A 506 41.57 10.08 35.58
CA SER A 506 41.84 8.95 34.69
C SER A 506 42.54 9.32 33.38
N GLY A 507 42.58 10.59 33.00
CA GLY A 507 43.16 11.06 31.75
C GLY A 507 42.47 10.52 30.45
N VAL A 508 41.27 9.98 30.59
CA VAL A 508 40.57 9.28 29.48
C VAL A 508 39.86 10.27 28.51
N MET A 509 39.74 11.52 28.88
CA MET A 509 39.25 12.58 27.99
C MET A 509 40.03 13.85 28.19
N LEU A 510 40.67 14.32 27.14
CA LEU A 510 41.14 15.68 26.97
C LEU A 510 39.98 16.57 26.50
#